data_33798ac43f71cad77a09e2a6938c0500
#
_entry.id   33798ac43f71cad77a09e2a6938c0500
#
_cell.length_a   1.000
_cell.length_b   1.000
_cell.length_c   1.000
_cell.angle_alpha   90.00
_cell.angle_beta   90.00
_cell.angle_gamma   90.00
#
_symmetry.space_group_name_H-M   'P 1'
#
loop_
_entity.id
_entity.type
_entity.pdbx_description
1 polymer ?
#
loop_
_entity_poly.entity_id
_entity_poly.type
_entity_poly.pdbx_seq_one_letter_code
_entity_poly.pdbx_strand_id
1 'polypeptide(L)'
;SLVTYQQIRLVFPTQSYYPKEIVQGFINFCRDYAFEYKVVESLVDVSVSVGQVYITVMEDDLLILLERIRNESLQLGKEIGIISYNETPIKRLLFDGISTISTDFETLGRKAAELVLSNERAKWQNPFVFISRASL
;
A
#
# COMPACT_ATOMS: atom_id res chain seq x y z
N SER A 1 -0.97 -7.73 -21.29
CA SER A 1 -0.54 -6.41 -21.74
C SER A 1 0.13 -5.68 -20.59
N LEU A 2 1.29 -5.13 -20.85
CA LEU A 2 2.00 -4.31 -19.86
C LEU A 2 1.33 -2.94 -19.80
N VAL A 3 0.69 -2.66 -18.66
CA VAL A 3 0.20 -1.31 -18.37
C VAL A 3 1.37 -0.49 -17.87
N THR A 4 1.61 0.65 -18.48
CA THR A 4 2.58 1.62 -17.99
C THR A 4 1.85 2.56 -17.04
N TYR A 5 2.09 2.41 -15.76
CA TYR A 5 1.58 3.36 -14.77
C TYR A 5 2.42 4.64 -14.82
N GLN A 6 1.73 5.78 -14.76
CA GLN A 6 2.35 7.09 -14.96
C GLN A 6 2.45 7.87 -13.65
N GLN A 7 1.56 7.62 -12.71
CA GLN A 7 1.51 8.36 -11.45
C GLN A 7 1.19 7.44 -10.29
N ILE A 8 1.90 7.62 -9.17
CA ILE A 8 1.65 6.91 -7.91
C ILE A 8 1.06 7.91 -6.92
N ARG A 9 -0.06 7.52 -6.29
CA ARG A 9 -0.73 8.33 -5.27
C ARG A 9 -0.80 7.57 -3.96
N LEU A 10 -0.30 8.18 -2.90
CA LEU A 10 -0.46 7.67 -1.54
C LEU A 10 -1.66 8.36 -0.89
N VAL A 11 -2.63 7.58 -0.45
CA VAL A 11 -3.76 8.07 0.35
C VAL A 11 -3.40 7.91 1.82
N PHE A 12 -3.06 9.01 2.47
CA PHE A 12 -2.62 9.01 3.86
C PHE A 12 -3.43 10.01 4.68
N PRO A 13 -4.48 9.55 5.37
CA PRO A 13 -5.32 10.41 6.19
C PRO A 13 -4.53 11.07 7.33
N THR A 14 -4.80 12.34 7.60
CA THR A 14 -4.11 13.13 8.63
C THR A 14 -4.25 12.51 10.03
N GLN A 15 -5.37 11.85 10.31
CA GLN A 15 -5.66 11.19 11.59
C GLN A 15 -5.40 9.68 11.55
N SER A 16 -4.53 9.24 10.65
CA SER A 16 -4.12 7.85 10.57
C SER A 16 -3.31 7.43 11.79
N TYR A 17 -3.50 6.18 12.24
CA TYR A 17 -2.66 5.56 13.28
C TYR A 17 -1.25 5.24 12.79
N TYR A 18 -1.02 5.29 11.49
CA TYR A 18 0.25 4.91 10.90
C TYR A 18 1.30 6.00 11.03
N PRO A 19 2.57 5.62 11.21
CA PRO A 19 3.64 6.60 11.38
C PRO A 19 3.83 7.45 10.12
N LYS A 20 4.13 8.73 10.33
CA LYS A 20 4.39 9.69 9.23
C LYS A 20 5.61 9.32 8.39
N GLU A 21 6.48 8.45 8.90
CA GLU A 21 7.64 7.90 8.20
C GLU A 21 7.24 7.12 6.94
N ILE A 22 6.01 6.59 6.88
CA ILE A 22 5.46 5.98 5.66
C ILE A 22 5.42 7.01 4.53
N VAL A 23 4.95 8.20 4.80
CA VAL A 23 4.90 9.30 3.81
C VAL A 23 6.31 9.66 3.33
N GLN A 24 7.24 9.81 4.26
CA GLN A 24 8.61 10.17 3.91
C GLN A 24 9.29 9.07 3.09
N GLY A 25 9.10 7.82 3.47
CA GLY A 25 9.61 6.66 2.72
C GLY A 25 9.03 6.59 1.30
N PHE A 26 7.75 6.84 1.16
CA PHE A 26 7.08 6.91 -0.14
C PHE A 26 7.66 8.02 -1.02
N ILE A 27 7.81 9.22 -0.48
CA ILE A 27 8.39 10.36 -1.22
C ILE A 27 9.81 10.05 -1.66
N ASN A 28 10.63 9.52 -0.78
CA ASN A 28 12.02 9.15 -1.09
C ASN A 28 12.09 8.11 -2.20
N PHE A 29 11.24 7.08 -2.14
CA PHE A 29 11.16 6.07 -3.19
C PHE A 29 10.79 6.69 -4.54
N CYS A 30 9.76 7.53 -4.58
CA CYS A 30 9.32 8.16 -5.83
C CYS A 30 10.39 9.08 -6.43
N ARG A 31 11.14 9.79 -5.59
CA ARG A 31 12.26 10.63 -6.03
C ARG A 31 13.42 9.81 -6.57
N ASP A 32 13.80 8.75 -5.87
CA ASP A 32 14.93 7.90 -6.23
C ASP A 32 14.70 7.18 -7.57
N TYR A 33 13.46 6.80 -7.86
CA TYR A 33 13.09 6.12 -9.09
C TYR A 33 12.41 7.03 -10.13
N ALA A 34 12.40 8.34 -9.90
CA ALA A 34 11.83 9.35 -10.81
C ALA A 34 10.36 9.12 -11.18
N PHE A 35 9.55 8.63 -10.23
CA PHE A 35 8.11 8.51 -10.41
C PHE A 35 7.42 9.84 -10.13
N GLU A 36 6.44 10.18 -10.97
CA GLU A 36 5.48 11.22 -10.64
C GLU A 36 4.58 10.74 -9.51
N TYR A 37 4.44 11.54 -8.45
CA TYR A 37 3.71 11.12 -7.26
C TYR A 37 2.86 12.24 -6.68
N LYS A 38 1.87 11.82 -5.88
CA LYS A 38 1.04 12.72 -5.08
C LYS A 38 0.71 12.07 -3.74
N VAL A 39 0.70 12.86 -2.68
CA VAL A 39 0.17 12.43 -1.37
C VAL A 39 -1.16 13.15 -1.18
N VAL A 40 -2.23 12.40 -0.94
CA VAL A 40 -3.56 12.95 -0.72
C VAL A 40 -4.06 12.53 0.66
N GLU A 41 -4.74 13.43 1.35
CA GLU A 41 -5.29 13.16 2.68
C GLU A 41 -6.67 12.52 2.63
N SER A 42 -7.39 12.71 1.53
CA SER A 42 -8.75 12.24 1.37
C SER A 42 -9.05 11.97 -0.10
N LEU A 43 -9.95 11.03 -0.34
CA LEU A 43 -10.45 10.70 -1.68
C LEU A 43 -11.70 11.49 -2.07
N VAL A 44 -12.19 12.40 -1.22
CA VAL A 44 -13.46 13.12 -1.43
C VAL A 44 -13.53 13.80 -2.80
N ASP A 45 -12.49 14.51 -3.20
CA ASP A 45 -12.44 15.24 -4.48
C ASP A 45 -11.45 14.61 -5.48
N VAL A 46 -11.14 13.33 -5.31
CA VAL A 46 -10.18 12.64 -6.15
C VAL A 46 -10.90 11.81 -7.20
N SER A 47 -10.62 12.08 -8.48
CA SER A 47 -11.09 11.26 -9.60
C SER A 47 -10.07 10.18 -9.93
N VAL A 48 -10.55 8.96 -10.14
CA VAL A 48 -9.71 7.85 -10.60
C VAL A 48 -9.61 7.85 -12.12
N SER A 49 -8.43 7.56 -12.65
CA SER A 49 -8.22 7.50 -14.10
C SER A 49 -7.14 6.48 -14.48
N VAL A 50 -7.12 6.14 -15.76
CA VAL A 50 -6.15 5.19 -16.32
C VAL A 50 -4.71 5.68 -16.07
N GLY A 51 -3.81 4.76 -15.74
CA GLY A 51 -2.39 5.04 -15.55
C GLY A 51 -1.99 5.40 -14.12
N GLN A 52 -2.94 5.40 -13.19
CA GLN A 52 -2.68 5.69 -11.78
C GLN A 52 -2.51 4.43 -10.95
N VAL A 53 -1.61 4.47 -9.98
CA VAL A 53 -1.51 3.47 -8.90
C VAL A 53 -1.82 4.17 -7.60
N TYR A 54 -2.71 3.60 -6.83
CA TYR A 54 -3.04 4.08 -5.48
C TYR A 54 -2.46 3.16 -4.43
N ILE A 55 -1.83 3.76 -3.43
CA ILE A 55 -1.42 3.06 -2.21
C ILE A 55 -2.33 3.54 -1.08
N THR A 56 -3.07 2.62 -0.46
CA THR A 56 -3.96 2.92 0.66
C THR A 56 -3.39 2.36 1.96
N VAL A 57 -3.54 3.11 3.05
CA VAL A 57 -3.17 2.64 4.39
C VAL A 57 -4.41 2.26 5.21
N MET A 58 -5.58 2.84 4.89
CA MET A 58 -6.84 2.59 5.58
C MET A 58 -7.78 1.75 4.74
N GLU A 59 -8.50 0.81 5.40
CA GLU A 59 -9.49 -0.05 4.73
C GLU A 59 -10.61 0.73 4.07
N ASP A 60 -11.10 1.80 4.71
CA ASP A 60 -12.17 2.63 4.16
C ASP A 60 -11.78 3.25 2.82
N ASP A 61 -10.54 3.70 2.69
CA ASP A 61 -10.03 4.26 1.44
C ASP A 61 -9.93 3.20 0.35
N LEU A 62 -9.52 1.98 0.70
CA LEU A 62 -9.52 0.87 -0.24
C LEU A 62 -10.91 0.61 -0.80
N LEU A 63 -11.94 0.55 0.05
CA LEU A 63 -13.31 0.30 -0.36
C LEU A 63 -13.85 1.41 -1.25
N ILE A 64 -13.57 2.66 -0.92
CA ILE A 64 -13.96 3.82 -1.74
C ILE A 64 -13.33 3.72 -3.14
N LEU A 65 -12.05 3.40 -3.23
CA LEU A 65 -11.37 3.23 -4.51
C LEU A 65 -11.96 2.10 -5.34
N LEU A 66 -12.21 0.95 -4.74
CA LEU A 66 -12.80 -0.20 -5.44
C LEU A 66 -14.19 0.14 -5.99
N GLU A 67 -14.99 0.86 -5.21
CA GLU A 67 -16.31 1.32 -5.66
C GLU A 67 -16.20 2.29 -6.85
N ARG A 68 -15.30 3.25 -6.79
CA ARG A 68 -15.08 4.21 -7.89
C ARG A 68 -14.57 3.53 -9.15
N ILE A 69 -13.63 2.61 -9.01
CA ILE A 69 -13.08 1.84 -10.13
C ILE A 69 -14.19 1.06 -10.83
N ARG A 70 -15.06 0.43 -10.06
CA ARG A 70 -16.22 -0.29 -10.61
C ARG A 70 -17.20 0.66 -11.31
N ASN A 71 -17.53 1.79 -10.69
CA ASN A 71 -18.47 2.77 -11.25
C ASN A 71 -17.95 3.42 -12.53
N GLU A 72 -16.65 3.63 -12.64
CA GLU A 72 -16.00 4.16 -13.85
C GLU A 72 -15.68 3.06 -14.88
N SER A 73 -16.02 1.81 -14.59
CA SER A 73 -15.75 0.66 -15.45
C SER A 73 -14.27 0.49 -15.81
N LEU A 74 -13.37 0.87 -14.92
CA LEU A 74 -11.93 0.68 -15.09
C LEU A 74 -11.52 -0.75 -14.73
N GLN A 75 -10.51 -1.26 -15.41
CA GLN A 75 -9.97 -2.59 -15.15
C GLN A 75 -8.83 -2.52 -14.14
N LEU A 76 -9.09 -2.97 -12.92
CA LEU A 76 -8.09 -3.04 -11.86
C LEU A 76 -6.97 -4.02 -12.25
N GLY A 77 -5.73 -3.58 -12.12
CA GLY A 77 -4.55 -4.34 -12.50
C GLY A 77 -4.16 -4.20 -13.96
N LYS A 78 -4.96 -3.52 -14.77
CA LYS A 78 -4.68 -3.27 -16.19
C LYS A 78 -4.65 -1.79 -16.53
N GLU A 79 -5.65 -1.05 -16.08
CA GLU A 79 -5.77 0.39 -16.34
C GLU A 79 -5.44 1.23 -15.14
N ILE A 80 -5.70 0.70 -13.95
CA ILE A 80 -5.43 1.34 -12.66
C ILE A 80 -4.91 0.28 -11.68
N GLY A 81 -4.00 0.66 -10.79
CA GLY A 81 -3.41 -0.24 -9.82
C GLY A 81 -3.77 0.15 -8.38
N ILE A 82 -3.80 -0.85 -7.50
CA ILE A 82 -3.93 -0.63 -6.05
C ILE A 82 -2.93 -1.50 -5.31
N ILE A 83 -2.27 -0.89 -4.33
CA ILE A 83 -1.50 -1.56 -3.27
C ILE A 83 -2.12 -1.16 -1.94
N SER A 84 -2.48 -2.13 -1.12
CA SER A 84 -3.06 -1.89 0.19
C SER A 84 -2.08 -2.23 1.31
N TYR A 85 -1.97 -1.38 2.31
CA TYR A 85 -1.16 -1.64 3.48
C TYR A 85 -1.86 -2.65 4.40
N ASN A 86 -1.11 -3.58 4.95
CA ASN A 86 -1.53 -4.73 5.73
C ASN A 86 -2.26 -5.82 4.94
N GLU A 87 -1.73 -7.04 5.06
CA GLU A 87 -2.35 -8.22 4.52
C GLU A 87 -3.51 -8.67 5.41
N THR A 88 -4.67 -8.88 4.80
CA THR A 88 -5.83 -9.47 5.45
C THR A 88 -6.47 -10.52 4.54
N PRO A 89 -7.16 -11.54 5.10
CA PRO A 89 -7.72 -12.62 4.28
C PRO A 89 -8.68 -12.14 3.19
N ILE A 90 -9.48 -11.11 3.45
CA ILE A 90 -10.44 -10.61 2.47
C ILE A 90 -9.77 -10.00 1.23
N LYS A 91 -8.57 -9.46 1.37
CA LYS A 91 -7.85 -8.86 0.24
C LYS A 91 -7.44 -9.87 -0.83
N ARG A 92 -7.39 -11.13 -0.50
CA ARG A 92 -7.17 -12.21 -1.49
C ARG A 92 -8.38 -12.43 -2.38
N LEU A 93 -9.57 -12.08 -1.92
CA LEU A 93 -10.85 -12.37 -2.57
C LEU A 93 -11.42 -11.16 -3.33
N LEU A 94 -11.10 -9.94 -2.93
CA LEU A 94 -11.60 -8.73 -3.58
C LEU A 94 -10.95 -8.56 -4.96
N PHE A 95 -11.76 -8.43 -6.01
CA PHE A 95 -11.30 -8.12 -7.38
C PHE A 95 -10.17 -9.04 -7.86
N ASP A 96 -10.30 -10.34 -7.64
CA ASP A 96 -9.29 -11.37 -7.97
C ASP A 96 -7.96 -11.21 -7.20
N GLY A 97 -7.97 -10.45 -6.15
CA GLY A 97 -6.86 -10.27 -5.22
C GLY A 97 -6.24 -8.87 -5.26
N ILE A 98 -6.13 -8.28 -4.09
CA ILE A 98 -5.49 -6.98 -3.88
C ILE A 98 -4.04 -7.20 -3.47
N SER A 99 -3.11 -6.55 -4.16
CA SER A 99 -1.70 -6.53 -3.81
C SER A 99 -1.51 -5.81 -2.48
N THR A 100 -0.68 -6.37 -1.61
CA THR A 100 -0.49 -5.82 -0.26
C THR A 100 0.98 -5.63 0.07
N ILE A 101 1.22 -4.66 0.95
CA ILE A 101 2.49 -4.47 1.61
C ILE A 101 2.26 -4.47 3.12
N SER A 102 3.01 -5.26 3.87
CA SER A 102 2.79 -5.40 5.31
C SER A 102 4.08 -5.69 6.06
N THR A 103 4.02 -5.47 7.36
CA THR A 103 5.09 -5.88 8.27
C THR A 103 5.02 -7.40 8.45
N ASP A 104 6.18 -8.05 8.39
CA ASP A 104 6.29 -9.48 8.66
C ASP A 104 6.24 -9.73 10.18
N PHE A 105 5.02 -9.94 10.69
CA PHE A 105 4.81 -10.15 12.14
C PHE A 105 5.40 -11.45 12.65
N GLU A 106 5.50 -12.49 11.82
CA GLU A 106 6.11 -13.75 12.22
C GLU A 106 7.61 -13.57 12.47
N THR A 107 8.31 -12.94 11.53
CA THR A 107 9.73 -12.61 11.69
C THR A 107 9.95 -11.66 12.86
N LEU A 108 9.08 -10.67 13.05
CA LEU A 108 9.15 -9.75 14.19
C LEU A 108 9.04 -10.49 15.52
N GLY A 109 8.05 -11.38 15.66
CA GLY A 109 7.84 -12.16 16.88
C GLY A 109 9.02 -13.06 17.22
N ARG A 110 9.55 -13.76 16.22
CA ARG A 110 10.74 -14.62 16.39
C ARG A 110 11.97 -13.81 16.81
N LYS A 111 12.21 -12.67 16.15
CA LYS A 111 13.33 -11.80 16.46
C LYS A 111 13.23 -11.19 17.87
N ALA A 112 12.03 -10.78 18.26
CA ALA A 112 11.78 -10.28 19.62
C ALA A 112 12.09 -11.35 20.67
N ALA A 113 11.67 -12.60 20.44
CA ALA A 113 11.97 -13.72 21.34
C ALA A 113 13.49 -13.99 21.45
N GLU A 114 14.22 -13.97 20.34
CA GLU A 114 15.69 -14.12 20.33
C GLU A 114 16.36 -13.02 21.15
N LEU A 115 15.94 -11.77 21.01
CA LEU A 115 16.50 -10.64 21.76
C LEU A 115 16.23 -10.75 23.26
N VAL A 116 15.05 -11.22 23.65
CA VAL A 116 14.71 -11.44 25.06
C VAL A 116 15.56 -12.56 25.66
N LEU A 117 15.73 -13.68 24.93
CA LEU A 117 16.52 -14.83 25.40
C LEU A 117 18.02 -14.54 25.47
N SER A 118 18.53 -13.74 24.57
CA SER A 118 19.95 -13.36 24.53
C SER A 118 20.30 -12.19 25.46
N ASN A 119 19.29 -11.51 26.01
CA ASN A 119 19.45 -10.28 26.81
C ASN A 119 20.20 -9.17 26.04
N GLU A 120 20.11 -9.17 24.71
CA GLU A 120 20.70 -8.14 23.87
C GLU A 120 19.74 -6.96 23.71
N ARG A 121 20.29 -5.74 23.69
CA ARG A 121 19.56 -4.51 23.40
C ARG A 121 19.95 -4.00 22.02
N ALA A 122 19.45 -4.64 20.98
CA ALA A 122 19.67 -4.19 19.61
C ALA A 122 18.41 -3.53 19.04
N LYS A 123 18.60 -2.45 18.30
CA LYS A 123 17.55 -1.92 17.41
C LYS A 123 17.52 -2.77 16.15
N TRP A 124 16.35 -3.33 15.84
CA TRP A 124 16.16 -4.12 14.66
C TRP A 124 14.94 -3.64 13.88
N GLN A 125 15.12 -3.46 12.58
CA GLN A 125 14.03 -3.04 11.69
C GLN A 125 13.32 -4.27 11.15
N ASN A 126 12.00 -4.34 11.33
CA ASN A 126 11.20 -5.43 10.82
C ASN A 126 11.07 -5.32 9.29
N PRO A 127 11.32 -6.41 8.53
CA PRO A 127 11.16 -6.40 7.09
C PRO A 127 9.69 -6.27 6.68
N PHE A 128 9.48 -5.63 5.54
CA PHE A 128 8.18 -5.62 4.88
C PHE A 128 8.04 -6.83 3.96
N VAL A 129 6.81 -7.33 3.85
CA VAL A 129 6.43 -8.35 2.89
C VAL A 129 5.53 -7.72 1.84
N PHE A 130 5.91 -7.87 0.57
CA PHE A 130 5.08 -7.45 -0.56
C PHE A 130 4.47 -8.67 -1.22
N ILE A 131 3.15 -8.68 -1.36
CA ILE A 131 2.41 -9.74 -2.02
C ILE A 131 1.76 -9.18 -3.27
N SER A 132 2.24 -9.59 -4.44
CA SER A 132 1.69 -9.17 -5.72
C SER A 132 0.48 -10.02 -6.07
N ARG A 133 -0.60 -9.36 -6.45
CA ARG A 133 -1.86 -9.99 -6.89
C ARG A 133 -2.41 -9.26 -8.11
N ALA A 134 -3.64 -9.56 -8.49
CA ALA A 134 -4.26 -9.05 -9.70
C ALA A 134 -4.46 -7.53 -9.74
N SER A 135 -4.40 -6.82 -8.60
CA SER A 135 -4.65 -5.39 -8.53
C SER A 135 -3.48 -4.51 -8.97
N LEU A 136 -2.35 -5.11 -9.35
CA LEU A 136 -1.18 -4.33 -9.78
C LEU A 136 -0.52 -4.89 -11.03
#